data_1be884c113911a859cf772e8ce3e4ab5
#
_entry.id   1be884c113911a859cf772e8ce3e4ab5
#
_cell.length_a   1.000
_cell.length_b   1.000
_cell.length_c   1.000
_cell.angle_alpha   90.00
_cell.angle_beta   90.00
_cell.angle_gamma   90.00
#
_symmetry.space_group_name_H-M   'P 1'
#
loop_
_entity.id
_entity.type
_entity.pdbx_description
1 polymer ?
#
loop_
_entity_poly.entity_id
_entity_poly.type
_entity_poly.pdbx_seq_one_letter_code
_entity_poly.pdbx_strand_id
1 'polypeptide(L)'
;MPYTPDLVHELNTLIRFDLETSRQGIKVHKTADPEVIAATARLYAKGLLTQVDGGYLTGLGRDAAEHAQAALTILTSSAIASAVPQRDFA
;
A
#
# COMPACT_ATOMS: atom_id res chain seq x y z
N MET A 1 -5.11 15.11 -9.02
CA MET A 1 -6.18 14.74 -8.09
C MET A 1 -5.57 14.18 -6.81
N PRO A 2 -6.04 14.60 -5.65
CA PRO A 2 -5.47 14.13 -4.39
C PRO A 2 -5.92 12.71 -4.06
N TYR A 3 -5.27 12.09 -3.07
CA TYR A 3 -5.71 10.80 -2.57
C TYR A 3 -7.04 10.94 -1.85
N THR A 4 -7.96 10.06 -2.19
CA THR A 4 -9.24 9.96 -1.50
C THR A 4 -9.10 8.97 -0.34
N PRO A 5 -10.05 8.94 0.61
CA PRO A 5 -10.01 7.92 1.66
C PRO A 5 -9.93 6.50 1.12
N ASP A 6 -10.63 6.21 0.03
CA ASP A 6 -10.56 4.88 -0.58
C ASP A 6 -9.17 4.55 -1.07
N LEU A 7 -8.50 5.49 -1.72
CA LEU A 7 -7.13 5.28 -2.19
C LEU A 7 -6.15 5.12 -1.03
N VAL A 8 -6.36 5.86 0.05
CA VAL A 8 -5.53 5.72 1.25
C VAL A 8 -5.67 4.32 1.83
N HIS A 9 -6.90 3.79 1.90
CA HIS A 9 -7.10 2.42 2.38
C HIS A 9 -6.44 1.40 1.46
N GLU A 10 -6.45 1.65 0.16
CA GLU A 10 -5.77 0.77 -0.80
C GLU A 10 -4.26 0.81 -0.60
N LEU A 11 -3.69 1.99 -0.42
CA LEU A 11 -2.26 2.13 -0.14
C LEU A 11 -1.88 1.41 1.15
N ASN A 12 -2.68 1.58 2.20
CA ASN A 12 -2.42 0.92 3.47
C ASN A 12 -2.51 -0.60 3.37
N THR A 13 -3.36 -1.11 2.50
CA THR A 13 -3.44 -2.53 2.25
C THR A 13 -2.21 -3.04 1.51
N LEU A 14 -1.74 -2.30 0.53
CA LEU A 14 -0.56 -2.68 -0.24
C LEU A 14 0.69 -2.77 0.62
N ILE A 15 0.85 -1.90 1.61
CA ILE A 15 2.06 -1.91 2.44
C ILE A 15 2.10 -3.07 3.44
N ARG A 16 1.05 -3.89 3.51
CA ARG A 16 1.06 -5.10 4.33
C ARG A 16 1.89 -6.22 3.73
N PHE A 17 2.18 -6.13 2.42
CA PHE A 17 2.92 -7.18 1.74
C PHE A 17 4.42 -7.04 1.97
N ASP A 18 5.08 -8.19 2.15
CA ASP A 18 6.53 -8.22 2.25
C ASP A 18 7.10 -8.23 0.83
N LEU A 19 7.74 -7.14 0.46
CA LEU A 19 8.28 -6.99 -0.89
C LEU A 19 9.60 -7.74 -1.09
N GLU A 20 10.19 -8.26 -0.02
CA GLU A 20 11.42 -9.03 -0.14
C GLU A 20 11.18 -10.46 -0.55
N THR A 21 9.94 -10.90 -0.54
CA THR A 21 9.59 -12.23 -1.02
C THR A 21 8.29 -12.18 -1.82
N SER A 22 8.22 -12.97 -2.88
CA SER A 22 6.99 -13.12 -3.65
C SER A 22 6.17 -14.31 -3.16
N ARG A 23 6.63 -15.00 -2.13
CA ARG A 23 5.97 -16.22 -1.64
C ARG A 23 4.94 -15.97 -0.57
N GLN A 24 4.99 -14.82 0.07
CA GLN A 24 4.04 -14.49 1.11
C GLN A 24 2.89 -13.71 0.55
N GLY A 25 1.71 -14.25 0.73
CA GLY A 25 0.49 -13.55 0.42
C GLY A 25 -0.18 -13.07 1.68
N ILE A 26 -1.29 -12.42 1.55
CA ILE A 26 -2.13 -12.06 2.69
C ILE A 26 -3.53 -12.60 2.44
N LYS A 27 -4.25 -12.74 3.53
CA LYS A 27 -5.66 -13.08 3.46
C LYS A 27 -6.43 -12.15 4.38
N VAL A 28 -7.40 -11.46 3.82
CA VAL A 28 -8.27 -10.57 4.58
C VAL A 28 -9.51 -11.34 4.96
N HIS A 29 -9.70 -11.58 6.26
CA HIS A 29 -10.83 -12.35 6.76
C HIS A 29 -12.10 -11.53 6.73
N LYS A 30 -13.23 -12.22 6.75
CA LYS A 30 -14.55 -11.56 6.76
C LYS A 30 -14.76 -10.68 7.98
N THR A 31 -13.99 -10.94 9.04
CA THR A 31 -14.08 -10.16 10.29
C THR A 31 -13.17 -8.96 10.33
N ALA A 32 -12.39 -8.72 9.27
CA ALA A 32 -11.56 -7.53 9.19
C ALA A 32 -12.42 -6.28 9.05
N ASP A 33 -11.80 -5.12 9.25
CA ASP A 33 -12.50 -3.85 9.08
C ASP A 33 -13.11 -3.75 7.68
N PRO A 34 -14.34 -3.24 7.55
CA PRO A 34 -14.98 -3.11 6.25
C PRO A 34 -14.15 -2.34 5.23
N GLU A 35 -13.41 -1.32 5.67
CA GLU A 35 -12.55 -0.55 4.77
C GLU A 35 -11.44 -1.41 4.18
N VAL A 36 -10.90 -2.33 4.98
CA VAL A 36 -9.83 -3.22 4.52
C VAL A 36 -10.37 -4.23 3.51
N ILE A 37 -11.53 -4.79 3.81
CA ILE A 37 -12.18 -5.75 2.91
C ILE A 37 -12.49 -5.09 1.58
N ALA A 38 -13.06 -3.90 1.62
CA ALA A 38 -13.44 -3.17 0.41
C ALA A 38 -12.21 -2.75 -0.39
N ALA A 39 -11.15 -2.27 0.29
CA ALA A 39 -9.91 -1.88 -0.38
C ALA A 39 -9.27 -3.07 -1.08
N THR A 40 -9.25 -4.22 -0.41
CA THR A 40 -8.67 -5.44 -0.98
C THR A 40 -9.42 -5.87 -2.24
N ALA A 41 -10.75 -5.82 -2.19
CA ALA A 41 -11.57 -6.15 -3.36
C ALA A 41 -11.32 -5.19 -4.52
N ARG A 42 -11.16 -3.89 -4.22
CA ARG A 42 -10.86 -2.90 -5.26
C ARG A 42 -9.48 -3.13 -5.88
N LEU A 43 -8.49 -3.47 -5.05
CA LEU A 43 -7.15 -3.80 -5.56
C LEU A 43 -7.19 -5.01 -6.49
N TYR A 44 -7.96 -6.01 -6.12
CA TYR A 44 -8.16 -7.17 -6.99
C TYR A 44 -8.81 -6.75 -8.31
N ALA A 45 -9.84 -5.95 -8.25
CA ALA A 45 -10.54 -5.50 -9.45
C ALA A 45 -9.64 -4.68 -10.37
N LYS A 46 -8.68 -3.96 -9.81
CA LYS A 46 -7.71 -3.17 -10.57
C LYS A 46 -6.55 -3.99 -11.10
N GLY A 47 -6.50 -5.28 -10.79
CA GLY A 47 -5.43 -6.15 -11.27
C GLY A 47 -4.16 -6.11 -10.46
N LEU A 48 -4.22 -5.62 -9.21
CA LEU A 48 -3.06 -5.53 -8.35
C LEU A 48 -2.89 -6.74 -7.44
N LEU A 49 -3.95 -7.49 -7.20
CA LEU A 49 -3.93 -8.69 -6.35
C LEU A 49 -4.46 -9.87 -7.13
N THR A 50 -4.04 -11.07 -6.73
CA THR A 50 -4.44 -12.30 -7.42
C THR A 50 -5.80 -12.83 -6.96
N GLN A 51 -6.28 -12.38 -5.79
CA GLN A 51 -7.54 -12.87 -5.23
C GLN A 51 -8.31 -11.72 -4.61
N VAL A 52 -9.62 -11.84 -4.59
CA VAL A 52 -10.50 -10.79 -4.06
C VAL A 52 -10.26 -10.54 -2.58
N ASP A 53 -9.79 -11.54 -1.84
CA ASP A 53 -9.49 -11.44 -0.42
C ASP A 53 -7.99 -11.31 -0.14
N GLY A 54 -7.18 -11.01 -1.16
CA GLY A 54 -5.77 -10.76 -1.00
C GLY A 54 -4.93 -11.59 -1.95
N GLY A 55 -4.46 -12.76 -1.49
CA GLY A 55 -3.56 -13.59 -2.27
C GLY A 55 -2.19 -12.95 -2.37
N TYR A 56 -1.70 -12.79 -3.58
CA TYR A 56 -0.37 -12.27 -3.85
C TYR A 56 -0.45 -11.01 -4.69
N LEU A 57 0.61 -10.22 -4.66
CA LEU A 57 0.73 -9.08 -5.55
C LEU A 57 0.98 -9.57 -6.97
N THR A 58 0.28 -8.97 -7.92
CA THR A 58 0.64 -9.10 -9.34
C THR A 58 1.87 -8.25 -9.62
N GLY A 59 2.42 -8.31 -10.83
CA GLY A 59 3.51 -7.42 -11.21
C GLY A 59 3.14 -5.96 -11.04
N LEU A 60 1.93 -5.58 -11.45
CA LEU A 60 1.45 -4.21 -11.28
C LEU A 60 1.25 -3.89 -9.80
N GLY A 61 0.73 -4.85 -9.03
CA GLY A 61 0.56 -4.67 -7.59
C GLY A 61 1.87 -4.46 -6.86
N ARG A 62 2.90 -5.22 -7.24
CA ARG A 62 4.23 -5.06 -6.65
C ARG A 62 4.79 -3.67 -6.96
N ASP A 63 4.62 -3.22 -8.18
CA ASP A 63 5.07 -1.89 -8.58
C ASP A 63 4.43 -0.81 -7.72
N ALA A 64 3.12 -0.88 -7.56
CA ALA A 64 2.38 0.07 -6.72
C ALA A 64 2.81 -0.03 -5.24
N ALA A 65 2.98 -1.25 -4.74
CA ALA A 65 3.37 -1.45 -3.34
C ALA A 65 4.78 -0.91 -3.07
N GLU A 66 5.69 -1.06 -4.01
CA GLU A 66 7.05 -0.52 -3.86
C GLU A 66 7.01 1.00 -3.72
N HIS A 67 6.23 1.66 -4.56
CA HIS A 67 6.09 3.11 -4.47
C HIS A 67 5.41 3.53 -3.17
N ALA A 68 4.39 2.82 -2.75
CA ALA A 68 3.68 3.15 -1.52
C ALA A 68 4.59 3.01 -0.30
N GLN A 69 5.38 1.94 -0.24
CA GLN A 69 6.29 1.72 0.87
C GLN A 69 7.43 2.73 0.88
N ALA A 70 7.95 3.06 -0.29
CA ALA A 70 9.01 4.06 -0.40
C ALA A 70 8.51 5.41 0.10
N ALA A 71 7.32 5.82 -0.31
CA ALA A 71 6.76 7.10 0.13
C ALA A 71 6.54 7.10 1.64
N LEU A 72 5.98 6.03 2.19
CA LEU A 72 5.75 5.93 3.61
C LEU A 72 7.05 6.01 4.40
N THR A 73 8.07 5.30 3.95
CA THR A 73 9.38 5.30 4.61
C THR A 73 9.97 6.71 4.64
N ILE A 74 9.92 7.40 3.52
CA ILE A 74 10.46 8.76 3.46
C ILE A 74 9.68 9.71 4.35
N LEU A 75 8.36 9.62 4.31
CA LEU A 75 7.51 10.53 5.07
C LEU A 75 7.59 10.32 6.57
N THR A 76 7.95 9.11 7.00
CA THR A 76 8.01 8.79 8.43
C THR A 76 9.45 8.70 8.95
N SER A 77 10.46 8.95 8.13
CA SER A 77 11.85 8.81 8.54
C SER A 77 12.33 10.08 9.25
N SER A 78 12.59 9.97 10.53
CA SER A 78 13.12 11.08 11.30
C SER A 78 14.51 11.50 10.83
N ALA A 79 15.33 10.53 10.48
CA ALA A 79 16.70 10.80 10.02
C ALA A 79 16.70 11.62 8.74
N ILE A 80 15.83 11.28 7.81
CA ILE A 80 15.73 12.04 6.56
C ILE A 80 15.17 13.43 6.84
N ALA A 81 14.16 13.51 7.70
CA ALA A 81 13.58 14.80 8.05
C ALA A 81 14.60 15.72 8.69
N SER A 82 15.52 15.17 9.49
CA SER A 82 16.56 15.96 10.13
C SER A 82 17.64 16.37 9.16
N ALA A 83 17.94 15.54 8.18
CA ALA A 83 19.02 15.78 7.23
C ALA A 83 18.64 16.73 6.12
N VAL A 84 17.36 16.81 5.79
CA VAL A 84 16.88 17.66 4.71
C VAL A 84 16.72 19.08 5.22
N PRO A 85 17.40 20.06 4.60
CA PRO A 85 17.21 21.45 5.01
C PRO A 85 15.76 21.85 4.89
N GLN A 86 15.33 22.66 5.82
CA GLN A 86 13.98 23.20 5.75
C GLN A 86 13.87 24.07 4.53
N ARG A 87 12.91 23.79 3.74
CA ARG A 87 12.69 24.56 2.57
C ARG A 87 11.28 24.95 2.55
N ASP A 88 11.10 26.10 2.11
CA ASP A 88 9.79 26.57 1.88
C ASP A 88 9.44 26.21 0.50
N PHE A 89 8.56 25.32 0.37
CA PHE A 89 8.08 25.04 -0.92
C PHE A 89 7.02 26.03 -1.30
N ALA A 90 7.06 26.99 -0.67
CA ALA A 90 6.11 28.07 -0.82
C ALA A 90 5.17 27.96 -1.92
#